data_da425ef939bbad2c6d1a4e7682397f87
#
_entry.id   da425ef939bbad2c6d1a4e7682397f87
#
_cell.length_a   1.000
_cell.length_b   1.000
_cell.length_c   1.000
_cell.angle_alpha   90.00
_cell.angle_beta   90.00
_cell.angle_gamma   90.00
#
_symmetry.space_group_name_H-M   'P 1'
#
loop_
_entity.id
_entity.type
_entity.pdbx_description
1 polymer ?
#
loop_
_entity_poly.entity_id
_entity_poly.type
_entity_poly.pdbx_seq_one_letter_code
_entity_poly.pdbx_strand_id
1 'polypeptide(L)'
;TWKFDARCHDQDTRVGRAEATALTRQPLMVRLQTPRFLVVGDRATLSALVHNETDEGVEVSVALEVLSGNLSGWTEEVDRKIQIPAQGKVRVDWSDVRVDQPGNVRLQTSVRSRSHADAMVVDLVAHEHGLVQRLVASGQGKASSLELSLNLPEQRKAGSTELEIQVIPSLAVSMLDALPYLIDYPYGCTEQTLSRFVPAMIVRRTLEDLGVRAEDVAARSLGGIDPEQMEATHRSGYVGWDE
;
A
#
# COMPACT_ATOMS: atom_id res chain seq x y z
N THR A 1 18.90 9.21 11.83
CA THR A 1 19.04 9.39 13.28
C THR A 1 18.15 8.39 14.00
N TRP A 2 18.72 7.63 14.94
CA TRP A 2 18.01 6.71 15.80
C TRP A 2 17.75 7.40 17.13
N LYS A 3 16.54 7.33 17.64
CA LYS A 3 16.19 7.80 18.98
C LYS A 3 15.86 6.59 19.84
N PHE A 4 16.56 6.47 20.96
CA PHE A 4 16.34 5.43 21.95
C PHE A 4 15.66 6.07 23.16
N ASP A 5 14.53 5.50 23.58
CA ASP A 5 13.80 5.90 24.80
C ASP A 5 13.73 4.66 25.70
N ALA A 6 14.34 4.72 26.85
CA ALA A 6 14.32 3.68 27.87
C ALA A 6 13.49 4.17 29.07
N ARG A 7 12.55 3.35 29.50
CA ARG A 7 11.71 3.61 30.67
C ARG A 7 11.80 2.44 31.61
N CYS A 8 11.96 2.73 32.91
CA CYS A 8 11.97 1.73 33.95
C CYS A 8 11.12 2.16 35.13
N HIS A 9 10.69 1.20 35.90
CA HIS A 9 10.02 1.42 37.18
C HIS A 9 10.51 0.36 38.16
N ASP A 10 10.54 0.71 39.43
CA ASP A 10 10.83 -0.22 40.52
C ASP A 10 9.54 -0.69 41.22
N GLN A 11 9.71 -1.53 42.23
CA GLN A 11 8.59 -2.06 43.00
C GLN A 11 7.88 -1.00 43.85
N ASP A 12 8.57 0.12 44.12
CA ASP A 12 8.05 1.26 44.89
C ASP A 12 7.39 2.32 43.97
N THR A 13 7.08 1.96 42.70
CA THR A 13 6.48 2.85 41.72
C THR A 13 7.31 4.05 41.28
N ARG A 14 8.61 4.07 41.59
CA ARG A 14 9.51 5.09 41.10
C ARG A 14 9.77 4.87 39.61
N VAL A 15 9.67 5.93 38.82
CA VAL A 15 9.81 5.88 37.34
C VAL A 15 11.13 6.56 36.95
N GLY A 16 11.89 5.89 36.10
CA GLY A 16 13.06 6.44 35.46
C GLY A 16 12.88 6.50 33.94
N ARG A 17 13.45 7.52 33.31
CA ARG A 17 13.51 7.67 31.87
C ARG A 17 14.89 8.10 31.43
N ALA A 18 15.38 7.54 30.34
CA ALA A 18 16.59 7.96 29.68
C ALA A 18 16.38 7.99 28.18
N GLU A 19 16.93 9.00 27.52
CA GLU A 19 16.93 9.12 26.07
C GLU A 19 18.37 9.18 25.55
N ALA A 20 18.59 8.54 24.40
CA ALA A 20 19.85 8.63 23.66
C ALA A 20 19.55 8.73 22.16
N THR A 21 20.44 9.38 21.44
CA THR A 21 20.35 9.44 19.98
C THR A 21 21.63 8.91 19.36
N ALA A 22 21.50 8.16 18.28
CA ALA A 22 22.62 7.75 17.44
C ALA A 22 22.37 8.18 15.99
N LEU A 23 23.40 8.69 15.36
CA LEU A 23 23.34 9.09 13.95
C LEU A 23 24.17 8.11 13.13
N THR A 24 23.50 7.45 12.18
CA THR A 24 24.17 6.66 11.14
C THR A 24 24.11 7.41 9.82
N ARG A 25 25.22 7.52 9.13
CA ARG A 25 25.34 8.17 7.83
C ARG A 25 26.18 7.32 6.90
N GLN A 26 25.86 7.37 5.61
CA GLN A 26 26.74 6.88 4.56
C GLN A 26 27.51 8.07 3.97
N PRO A 27 28.76 7.87 3.52
CA PRO A 27 29.56 8.96 2.95
C PRO A 27 28.95 9.58 1.71
N LEU A 28 28.27 8.77 0.90
CA LEU A 28 27.54 9.17 -0.30
C LEU A 28 26.14 8.54 -0.26
N MET A 29 25.11 9.35 -0.48
CA MET A 29 23.72 8.86 -0.47
C MET A 29 22.92 9.46 -1.62
N VAL A 30 21.98 8.68 -2.16
CA VAL A 30 21.02 9.14 -3.15
C VAL A 30 19.60 8.89 -2.66
N ARG A 31 18.71 9.86 -2.87
CA ARG A 31 17.28 9.74 -2.59
C ARG A 31 16.49 10.16 -3.81
N LEU A 32 15.74 9.23 -4.38
CA LEU A 32 14.78 9.51 -5.44
C LEU A 32 13.53 10.14 -4.85
N GLN A 33 13.11 11.28 -5.41
CA GLN A 33 11.88 11.98 -5.06
C GLN A 33 10.87 11.74 -6.17
N THR A 34 9.82 11.02 -5.85
CA THR A 34 8.73 10.69 -6.77
C THR A 34 7.40 11.12 -6.17
N PRO A 35 6.35 11.35 -6.98
CA PRO A 35 4.99 11.37 -6.46
C PRO A 35 4.61 9.99 -5.90
N ARG A 36 3.56 9.93 -5.09
CA ARG A 36 3.08 8.67 -4.51
C ARG A 36 2.49 7.72 -5.56
N PHE A 37 1.92 8.27 -6.62
CA PHE A 37 1.36 7.57 -7.76
C PHE A 37 1.46 8.47 -9.00
N LEU A 38 1.26 7.88 -10.14
CA LEU A 38 1.17 8.54 -11.44
C LEU A 38 -0.17 8.20 -12.10
N VAL A 39 -0.59 8.99 -13.07
CA VAL A 39 -1.78 8.73 -13.88
C VAL A 39 -1.40 8.70 -15.35
N VAL A 40 -2.01 7.82 -16.13
CA VAL A 40 -1.79 7.75 -17.58
C VAL A 40 -2.02 9.11 -18.22
N GLY A 41 -1.06 9.57 -19.04
CA GLY A 41 -1.06 10.90 -19.64
C GLY A 41 -0.34 11.97 -18.84
N ASP A 42 0.07 11.70 -17.59
CA ASP A 42 0.86 12.64 -16.81
C ASP A 42 2.23 12.89 -17.45
N ARG A 43 2.70 14.13 -17.22
CA ARG A 43 4.09 14.54 -17.42
C ARG A 43 4.66 15.01 -16.11
N ALA A 44 5.72 14.37 -15.68
CA ALA A 44 6.34 14.62 -14.39
C ALA A 44 7.83 14.96 -14.53
N THR A 45 8.37 15.63 -13.52
CA THR A 45 9.81 15.71 -13.30
C THR A 45 10.14 14.85 -12.09
N LEU A 46 10.95 13.83 -12.31
CA LEU A 46 11.53 13.03 -11.25
C LEU A 46 12.86 13.67 -10.82
N SER A 47 13.16 13.59 -9.53
CA SER A 47 14.36 14.24 -8.99
C SER A 47 15.12 13.28 -8.08
N ALA A 48 16.43 13.30 -8.14
CA ALA A 48 17.26 12.67 -7.12
C ALA A 48 18.00 13.73 -6.32
N LEU A 49 18.00 13.60 -5.01
CA LEU A 49 18.83 14.39 -4.13
C LEU A 49 20.04 13.55 -3.73
N VAL A 50 21.23 13.99 -4.14
CA VAL A 50 22.49 13.33 -3.82
C VAL A 50 23.19 14.09 -2.71
N HIS A 51 23.59 13.39 -1.66
CA HIS A 51 24.29 13.92 -0.50
C HIS A 51 25.72 13.42 -0.47
N ASN A 52 26.66 14.32 -0.28
CA ASN A 52 28.05 14.03 0.02
C ASN A 52 28.30 14.40 1.50
N GLU A 53 28.49 13.39 2.33
CA GLU A 53 28.78 13.56 3.78
C GLU A 53 30.29 13.45 4.07
N THR A 54 31.13 13.53 3.02
CA THR A 54 32.59 13.55 3.19
C THR A 54 33.12 14.97 3.32
N ASP A 55 34.33 15.12 3.83
CA ASP A 55 34.98 16.42 4.02
C ASP A 55 35.62 16.99 2.73
N GLU A 56 35.50 16.27 1.63
CA GLU A 56 36.02 16.68 0.31
C GLU A 56 34.92 16.75 -0.73
N GLY A 57 35.11 17.60 -1.75
CA GLY A 57 34.25 17.64 -2.92
C GLY A 57 34.44 16.38 -3.77
N VAL A 58 33.35 15.78 -4.25
CA VAL A 58 33.36 14.50 -4.98
C VAL A 58 32.66 14.63 -6.32
N GLU A 59 33.34 14.16 -7.39
CA GLU A 59 32.70 13.93 -8.68
C GLU A 59 31.98 12.59 -8.64
N VAL A 60 30.71 12.60 -9.05
CA VAL A 60 29.86 11.41 -9.08
C VAL A 60 29.15 11.28 -10.42
N SER A 61 28.83 10.05 -10.80
CA SER A 61 27.87 9.72 -11.84
C SER A 61 26.53 9.40 -11.20
N VAL A 62 25.44 9.97 -11.71
CA VAL A 62 24.06 9.73 -11.26
C VAL A 62 23.26 9.21 -12.45
N ALA A 63 22.51 8.12 -12.21
CA ALA A 63 21.64 7.52 -13.21
C ALA A 63 20.22 7.29 -12.65
N LEU A 64 19.23 7.32 -13.54
CA LEU A 64 17.85 6.87 -13.29
C LEU A 64 17.53 5.78 -14.32
N GLU A 65 17.07 4.65 -13.84
CA GLU A 65 16.71 3.48 -14.62
C GLU A 65 15.28 3.05 -14.32
N VAL A 66 14.53 2.65 -15.35
CA VAL A 66 13.22 2.01 -15.22
C VAL A 66 13.42 0.50 -15.23
N LEU A 67 13.29 -0.13 -14.08
CA LEU A 67 13.42 -1.58 -13.96
C LEU A 67 12.17 -2.32 -14.48
N SER A 68 11.00 -1.70 -14.32
CA SER A 68 9.74 -2.19 -14.89
C SER A 68 8.73 -1.06 -15.02
N GLY A 69 7.72 -1.24 -15.88
CA GLY A 69 6.67 -0.27 -16.16
C GLY A 69 6.90 0.50 -17.46
N ASN A 70 5.87 1.28 -17.87
CA ASN A 70 5.85 1.97 -19.14
C ASN A 70 5.94 3.48 -18.92
N LEU A 71 7.15 3.97 -18.80
CA LEU A 71 7.49 5.38 -18.77
C LEU A 71 8.33 5.73 -20.00
N SER A 72 8.17 6.95 -20.50
CA SER A 72 8.93 7.47 -21.62
C SER A 72 9.25 8.96 -21.46
N GLY A 73 9.89 9.55 -22.46
CA GLY A 73 9.96 11.00 -22.63
C GLY A 73 11.22 11.68 -22.10
N TRP A 74 11.95 11.11 -21.15
CA TRP A 74 13.20 11.69 -20.70
C TRP A 74 14.39 11.15 -21.51
N THR A 75 15.44 11.95 -21.61
CA THR A 75 16.69 11.46 -22.17
C THR A 75 17.37 10.59 -21.13
N GLU A 76 17.56 9.32 -21.44
CA GLU A 76 18.40 8.41 -20.65
C GLU A 76 19.86 8.87 -20.75
N GLU A 77 20.23 9.83 -19.93
CA GLU A 77 21.64 10.06 -19.65
C GLU A 77 22.08 9.00 -18.65
N VAL A 78 22.67 7.93 -19.16
CA VAL A 78 23.07 6.75 -18.38
C VAL A 78 24.09 7.09 -17.28
N ASP A 79 24.84 8.20 -17.42
CA ASP A 79 25.88 8.63 -16.46
C ASP A 79 26.01 10.14 -16.41
N ARG A 80 25.09 10.82 -15.76
CA ARG A 80 25.21 12.27 -15.58
C ARG A 80 26.26 12.59 -14.53
N LYS A 81 27.39 13.17 -14.98
CA LYS A 81 28.47 13.59 -14.08
C LYS A 81 28.16 14.92 -13.42
N ILE A 82 28.29 14.96 -12.12
CA ILE A 82 28.08 16.16 -11.31
C ILE A 82 29.17 16.27 -10.23
N GLN A 83 29.51 17.50 -9.86
CA GLN A 83 30.39 17.79 -8.75
C GLN A 83 29.56 18.16 -7.51
N ILE A 84 29.81 17.49 -6.40
CA ILE A 84 29.14 17.77 -5.13
C ILE A 84 30.16 18.31 -4.14
N PRO A 85 29.95 19.50 -3.55
CA PRO A 85 30.88 20.04 -2.56
C PRO A 85 30.94 19.17 -1.31
N ALA A 86 32.00 19.34 -0.51
CA ALA A 86 32.12 18.73 0.81
C ALA A 86 30.90 19.04 1.68
N GLN A 87 30.38 18.05 2.40
CA GLN A 87 29.20 18.17 3.28
C GLN A 87 27.98 18.81 2.56
N GLY A 88 27.93 18.64 1.24
CA GLY A 88 26.96 19.28 0.37
C GLY A 88 25.92 18.33 -0.23
N LYS A 89 24.96 18.92 -0.92
CA LYS A 89 23.94 18.18 -1.63
C LYS A 89 23.64 18.84 -2.96
N VAL A 90 23.34 18.03 -3.98
CA VAL A 90 22.93 18.47 -5.30
C VAL A 90 21.69 17.72 -5.73
N ARG A 91 20.75 18.46 -6.35
CA ARG A 91 19.55 17.90 -6.96
C ARG A 91 19.80 17.65 -8.44
N VAL A 92 19.39 16.49 -8.91
CA VAL A 92 19.41 16.10 -10.32
C VAL A 92 17.97 15.85 -10.77
N ASP A 93 17.56 16.49 -11.86
CA ASP A 93 16.20 16.42 -12.37
C ASP A 93 16.16 15.69 -13.73
N TRP A 94 15.17 14.82 -13.90
CA TRP A 94 14.78 14.21 -15.16
C TRP A 94 13.39 14.74 -15.51
N SER A 95 13.36 15.65 -16.47
CA SER A 95 12.12 16.31 -16.90
C SER A 95 11.43 15.52 -18.02
N ASP A 96 10.14 15.82 -18.23
CA ASP A 96 9.29 15.25 -19.29
C ASP A 96 9.09 13.73 -19.20
N VAL A 97 9.18 13.16 -18.00
CA VAL A 97 8.81 11.76 -17.78
C VAL A 97 7.31 11.61 -18.03
N ARG A 98 6.94 10.73 -18.97
CA ARG A 98 5.57 10.50 -19.41
C ARG A 98 5.10 9.13 -18.98
N VAL A 99 3.82 9.06 -18.64
CA VAL A 99 3.16 7.81 -18.26
C VAL A 99 2.31 7.34 -19.44
N ASP A 100 2.72 6.27 -20.08
CA ASP A 100 2.07 5.79 -21.31
C ASP A 100 1.00 4.73 -21.04
N GLN A 101 1.18 3.91 -20.00
CA GLN A 101 0.26 2.82 -19.65
C GLN A 101 0.14 2.66 -18.14
N PRO A 102 -1.02 2.17 -17.67
CA PRO A 102 -1.20 1.87 -16.25
C PRO A 102 -0.42 0.62 -15.84
N GLY A 103 -0.14 0.51 -14.55
CA GLY A 103 0.51 -0.65 -13.95
C GLY A 103 1.55 -0.28 -12.92
N ASN A 104 2.24 -1.29 -12.42
CA ASN A 104 3.32 -1.08 -11.47
C ASN A 104 4.57 -0.55 -12.19
N VAL A 105 5.16 0.48 -11.61
CA VAL A 105 6.40 1.10 -12.09
C VAL A 105 7.45 0.93 -11.02
N ARG A 106 8.61 0.42 -11.43
CA ARG A 106 9.77 0.26 -10.54
C ARG A 106 10.94 1.03 -11.09
N LEU A 107 11.43 1.97 -10.29
CA LEU A 107 12.50 2.88 -10.64
C LEU A 107 13.72 2.62 -9.76
N GLN A 108 14.89 2.71 -10.33
CA GLN A 108 16.14 2.72 -9.59
C GLN A 108 16.92 3.99 -9.93
N THR A 109 17.35 4.69 -8.88
CA THR A 109 18.39 5.71 -9.01
C THR A 109 19.67 5.21 -8.39
N SER A 110 20.79 5.51 -9.02
CA SER A 110 22.10 5.15 -8.51
C SER A 110 23.07 6.33 -8.57
N VAL A 111 24.00 6.35 -7.63
CA VAL A 111 25.12 7.30 -7.59
C VAL A 111 26.42 6.55 -7.40
N ARG A 112 27.46 6.94 -8.13
CA ARG A 112 28.80 6.36 -8.00
C ARG A 112 29.86 7.44 -8.03
N SER A 113 30.82 7.32 -7.12
CA SER A 113 32.11 7.97 -7.14
C SER A 113 33.23 6.94 -7.33
N ARG A 114 34.48 7.37 -7.22
CA ARG A 114 35.62 6.44 -7.27
C ARG A 114 35.65 5.47 -6.07
N SER A 115 35.15 5.89 -4.91
CA SER A 115 35.28 5.16 -3.62
C SER A 115 33.96 4.76 -2.99
N HIS A 116 32.86 5.40 -3.37
CA HIS A 116 31.54 5.19 -2.75
C HIS A 116 30.45 5.06 -3.81
N ALA A 117 29.44 4.27 -3.48
CA ALA A 117 28.26 4.14 -4.31
C ALA A 117 27.03 3.95 -3.42
N ASP A 118 25.88 4.37 -3.92
CA ASP A 118 24.58 4.13 -3.29
C ASP A 118 23.52 3.99 -4.37
N ALA A 119 22.44 3.28 -4.05
CA ALA A 119 21.29 3.14 -4.94
C ALA A 119 20.00 3.03 -4.14
N MET A 120 18.91 3.52 -4.73
CA MET A 120 17.58 3.46 -4.16
C MET A 120 16.59 2.95 -5.21
N VAL A 121 15.76 2.00 -4.81
CA VAL A 121 14.65 1.50 -5.62
C VAL A 121 13.35 2.02 -5.04
N VAL A 122 12.45 2.47 -5.91
CA VAL A 122 11.11 2.95 -5.55
C VAL A 122 10.08 2.25 -6.41
N ASP A 123 9.05 1.73 -5.77
CA ASP A 123 7.88 1.17 -6.42
C ASP A 123 6.73 2.18 -6.36
N LEU A 124 6.10 2.46 -7.50
CA LEU A 124 4.90 3.29 -7.61
C LEU A 124 3.88 2.64 -8.53
N VAL A 125 2.65 3.15 -8.45
CA VAL A 125 1.57 2.70 -9.32
C VAL A 125 1.21 3.81 -10.29
N ALA A 126 1.10 3.47 -11.57
CA ALA A 126 0.47 4.31 -12.58
C ALA A 126 -1.01 3.88 -12.73
N HIS A 127 -1.90 4.78 -12.37
CA HIS A 127 -3.34 4.54 -12.46
C HIS A 127 -3.88 4.92 -13.83
N GLU A 128 -4.99 4.30 -14.22
CA GLU A 128 -5.77 4.77 -15.34
C GLU A 128 -6.31 6.18 -15.09
N HIS A 129 -6.40 6.96 -16.16
CA HIS A 129 -7.07 8.26 -16.10
C HIS A 129 -8.58 8.05 -16.09
N GLY A 130 -9.22 8.26 -14.93
CA GLY A 130 -10.65 8.11 -14.78
C GLY A 130 -11.07 7.97 -13.32
N LEU A 131 -12.38 7.87 -13.11
CA LEU A 131 -12.98 7.62 -11.81
C LEU A 131 -13.64 6.25 -11.79
N VAL A 132 -13.37 5.48 -10.75
CA VAL A 132 -14.10 4.25 -10.47
C VAL A 132 -15.50 4.62 -9.98
N GLN A 133 -16.52 4.20 -10.71
CA GLN A 133 -17.91 4.36 -10.32
C GLN A 133 -18.48 3.02 -9.88
N ARG A 134 -19.11 3.00 -8.71
CA ARG A 134 -19.87 1.84 -8.23
C ARG A 134 -21.35 2.13 -8.38
N LEU A 135 -22.04 1.28 -9.14
CA LEU A 135 -23.48 1.28 -9.26
C LEU A 135 -24.02 0.08 -8.51
N VAL A 136 -24.97 0.33 -7.61
CA VAL A 136 -25.56 -0.72 -6.79
C VAL A 136 -27.06 -0.75 -7.03
N ALA A 137 -27.58 -1.92 -7.30
CA ALA A 137 -29.02 -2.18 -7.28
C ALA A 137 -29.27 -3.34 -6.34
N SER A 138 -30.30 -3.22 -5.53
CA SER A 138 -30.72 -4.29 -4.60
C SER A 138 -32.20 -4.54 -4.75
N GLY A 139 -32.61 -5.76 -4.47
CA GLY A 139 -34.02 -6.14 -4.53
C GLY A 139 -34.28 -7.29 -3.57
N GLN A 140 -35.51 -7.42 -3.14
CA GLN A 140 -36.00 -8.51 -2.32
C GLN A 140 -37.28 -9.08 -2.92
N GLY A 141 -37.39 -10.38 -3.02
CA GLY A 141 -38.56 -11.03 -3.56
C GLY A 141 -38.72 -12.46 -3.05
N LYS A 142 -39.93 -12.95 -3.12
CA LYS A 142 -40.26 -14.37 -2.87
C LYS A 142 -40.58 -15.13 -4.13
N ALA A 143 -40.47 -14.46 -5.28
CA ALA A 143 -40.76 -15.04 -6.58
C ALA A 143 -39.60 -15.90 -7.08
N SER A 144 -39.86 -16.73 -8.07
CA SER A 144 -38.87 -17.56 -8.76
C SER A 144 -37.88 -16.75 -9.60
N SER A 145 -38.17 -15.47 -9.85
CA SER A 145 -37.31 -14.54 -10.59
C SER A 145 -37.39 -13.13 -9.99
N LEU A 146 -36.27 -12.44 -9.99
CA LEU A 146 -36.13 -11.05 -9.61
C LEU A 146 -35.36 -10.33 -10.74
N GLU A 147 -35.93 -9.24 -11.22
CA GLU A 147 -35.28 -8.41 -12.25
C GLU A 147 -34.76 -7.13 -11.62
N LEU A 148 -33.50 -6.83 -11.86
CA LEU A 148 -32.85 -5.60 -11.43
C LEU A 148 -32.23 -4.92 -12.65
N SER A 149 -32.47 -3.61 -12.78
CA SER A 149 -31.91 -2.82 -13.87
C SER A 149 -30.77 -1.92 -13.37
N LEU A 150 -29.66 -1.94 -14.08
CA LEU A 150 -28.51 -1.07 -13.87
C LEU A 150 -28.26 -0.23 -15.13
N ASN A 151 -28.23 1.08 -14.97
CA ASN A 151 -27.90 1.98 -16.08
C ASN A 151 -26.39 2.27 -16.04
N LEU A 152 -25.66 1.65 -16.96
CA LEU A 152 -24.22 1.87 -17.08
C LEU A 152 -23.94 3.19 -17.83
N PRO A 153 -22.96 4.00 -17.36
CA PRO A 153 -22.55 5.21 -18.09
C PRO A 153 -22.10 4.89 -19.51
N GLU A 154 -22.52 5.70 -20.47
CA GLU A 154 -22.06 5.55 -21.87
C GLU A 154 -20.57 5.81 -22.00
N GLN A 155 -20.06 6.82 -21.27
CA GLN A 155 -18.65 7.18 -21.24
C GLN A 155 -17.91 6.32 -20.22
N ARG A 156 -17.56 5.11 -20.62
CA ARG A 156 -16.73 4.22 -19.81
C ARG A 156 -15.64 3.57 -20.67
N LYS A 157 -14.55 3.20 -20.05
CA LYS A 157 -13.50 2.46 -20.74
C LYS A 157 -14.01 1.06 -21.11
N ALA A 158 -13.83 0.67 -22.37
CA ALA A 158 -14.19 -0.67 -22.82
C ALA A 158 -13.43 -1.74 -22.01
N GLY A 159 -14.15 -2.75 -21.52
CA GLY A 159 -13.58 -3.83 -20.73
C GLY A 159 -13.28 -3.50 -19.25
N SER A 160 -13.60 -2.28 -18.76
CA SER A 160 -13.41 -1.91 -17.36
C SER A 160 -14.60 -2.17 -16.45
N THR A 161 -15.68 -2.75 -17.00
CA THR A 161 -16.89 -3.03 -16.22
C THR A 161 -16.77 -4.40 -15.57
N GLU A 162 -16.89 -4.42 -14.27
CA GLU A 162 -16.98 -5.62 -13.45
C GLU A 162 -18.38 -5.69 -12.85
N LEU A 163 -18.98 -6.86 -12.88
CA LEU A 163 -20.31 -7.11 -12.31
C LEU A 163 -20.19 -8.15 -11.20
N GLU A 164 -20.54 -7.74 -10.01
CA GLU A 164 -20.67 -8.63 -8.86
C GLU A 164 -22.16 -8.84 -8.55
N ILE A 165 -22.59 -10.08 -8.45
CA ILE A 165 -23.97 -10.45 -8.10
C ILE A 165 -23.92 -11.25 -6.79
N GLN A 166 -24.44 -10.65 -5.73
CA GLN A 166 -24.57 -11.32 -4.45
C GLN A 166 -26.01 -11.76 -4.23
N VAL A 167 -26.22 -13.05 -3.99
CA VAL A 167 -27.51 -13.64 -3.68
C VAL A 167 -27.50 -14.11 -2.23
N ILE A 168 -28.38 -13.51 -1.42
CA ILE A 168 -28.49 -13.81 0.01
C ILE A 168 -29.82 -14.53 0.26
N PRO A 169 -29.82 -15.87 0.34
CA PRO A 169 -31.06 -16.64 0.46
C PRO A 169 -31.70 -16.54 1.84
N SER A 170 -30.96 -16.15 2.86
CA SER A 170 -31.47 -16.02 4.23
C SER A 170 -30.67 -15.01 5.06
N LEU A 171 -31.29 -14.52 6.13
CA LEU A 171 -30.63 -13.65 7.11
C LEU A 171 -29.41 -14.34 7.75
N ALA A 172 -29.45 -15.65 7.91
CA ALA A 172 -28.31 -16.41 8.46
C ALA A 172 -27.06 -16.29 7.60
N VAL A 173 -27.20 -16.28 6.27
CA VAL A 173 -26.07 -16.06 5.35
C VAL A 173 -25.51 -14.66 5.52
N SER A 174 -26.35 -13.62 5.59
CA SER A 174 -25.88 -12.25 5.87
C SER A 174 -25.11 -12.13 7.17
N MET A 175 -25.52 -12.87 8.22
CA MET A 175 -24.80 -12.88 9.49
C MET A 175 -23.43 -13.52 9.37
N LEU A 176 -23.30 -14.56 8.55
CA LEU A 176 -22.01 -15.20 8.27
C LEU A 176 -21.07 -14.28 7.50
N ASP A 177 -21.57 -13.54 6.53
CA ASP A 177 -20.79 -12.58 5.73
C ASP A 177 -20.26 -11.42 6.58
N ALA A 178 -20.89 -11.10 7.71
CA ALA A 178 -20.42 -10.07 8.64
C ALA A 178 -19.29 -10.55 9.58
N LEU A 179 -19.08 -11.87 9.71
CA LEU A 179 -18.08 -12.41 10.64
C LEU A 179 -16.64 -11.98 10.36
N PRO A 180 -16.12 -11.99 9.13
CA PRO A 180 -14.77 -11.55 8.85
C PRO A 180 -14.53 -10.12 9.35
N TYR A 181 -15.48 -9.21 9.12
CA TYR A 181 -15.40 -7.84 9.61
C TYR A 181 -15.35 -7.76 11.14
N LEU A 182 -16.15 -8.56 11.82
CA LEU A 182 -16.18 -8.58 13.29
C LEU A 182 -14.89 -9.18 13.88
N ILE A 183 -14.33 -10.22 13.25
CA ILE A 183 -13.12 -10.89 13.74
C ILE A 183 -11.90 -9.98 13.60
N ASP A 184 -11.84 -9.19 12.57
CA ASP A 184 -10.66 -8.46 12.14
C ASP A 184 -10.58 -7.02 12.64
N TYR A 185 -11.41 -6.66 13.60
CA TYR A 185 -11.41 -5.33 14.18
C TYR A 185 -10.10 -5.05 14.95
N PRO A 186 -9.32 -4.01 14.57
CA PRO A 186 -7.89 -3.92 14.91
C PRO A 186 -7.57 -3.53 16.36
N TYR A 187 -8.57 -3.22 17.18
CA TYR A 187 -8.36 -2.75 18.55
C TYR A 187 -8.61 -3.83 19.59
N GLY A 188 -7.80 -3.87 20.66
CA GLY A 188 -7.74 -4.97 21.64
C GLY A 188 -8.16 -4.61 23.07
N CYS A 189 -8.97 -3.56 23.30
CA CYS A 189 -9.52 -3.33 24.63
C CYS A 189 -10.53 -4.43 25.01
N THR A 190 -10.81 -4.57 26.30
CA THR A 190 -11.70 -5.63 26.81
C THR A 190 -13.08 -5.59 26.16
N GLU A 191 -13.67 -4.41 26.00
CA GLU A 191 -14.97 -4.23 25.33
C GLU A 191 -14.92 -4.68 23.88
N GLN A 192 -13.92 -4.26 23.14
CA GLN A 192 -13.76 -4.61 21.72
C GLN A 192 -13.50 -6.11 21.55
N THR A 193 -12.72 -6.72 22.45
CA THR A 193 -12.50 -8.17 22.45
C THR A 193 -13.82 -8.90 22.69
N LEU A 194 -14.66 -8.45 23.61
CA LEU A 194 -15.99 -9.02 23.85
C LEU A 194 -16.94 -8.80 22.67
N SER A 195 -16.90 -7.62 22.05
CA SER A 195 -17.72 -7.29 20.88
C SER A 195 -17.37 -8.14 19.65
N ARG A 196 -16.15 -8.68 19.58
CA ARG A 196 -15.71 -9.67 18.57
C ARG A 196 -16.08 -11.10 18.97
N PHE A 197 -15.81 -11.45 20.22
CA PHE A 197 -15.97 -12.82 20.71
C PHE A 197 -17.43 -13.25 20.79
N VAL A 198 -18.32 -12.40 21.34
CA VAL A 198 -19.74 -12.77 21.60
C VAL A 198 -20.50 -13.06 20.29
N PRO A 199 -20.43 -12.22 19.22
CA PRO A 199 -21.07 -12.53 17.95
C PRO A 199 -20.52 -13.80 17.32
N ALA A 200 -19.19 -14.00 17.35
CA ALA A 200 -18.57 -15.21 16.81
C ALA A 200 -19.05 -16.48 17.50
N MET A 201 -19.20 -16.43 18.82
CA MET A 201 -19.74 -17.54 19.60
C MET A 201 -21.23 -17.81 19.31
N ILE A 202 -22.03 -16.74 19.14
CA ILE A 202 -23.45 -16.89 18.79
C ILE A 202 -23.60 -17.53 17.42
N VAL A 203 -22.84 -17.05 16.44
CA VAL A 203 -22.87 -17.61 15.07
C VAL A 203 -22.42 -19.07 15.07
N ARG A 204 -21.32 -19.39 15.75
CA ARG A 204 -20.86 -20.78 15.90
C ARG A 204 -21.95 -21.66 16.44
N ARG A 205 -22.60 -21.27 17.54
CA ARG A 205 -23.69 -22.03 18.16
C ARG A 205 -24.88 -22.19 17.22
N THR A 206 -25.24 -21.12 16.49
CA THR A 206 -26.32 -21.16 15.52
C THR A 206 -26.03 -22.15 14.39
N LEU A 207 -24.80 -22.17 13.90
CA LEU A 207 -24.36 -23.13 12.88
C LEU A 207 -24.40 -24.57 13.38
N GLU A 208 -23.92 -24.83 14.60
CA GLU A 208 -23.99 -26.13 15.26
C GLU A 208 -25.44 -26.61 15.42
N ASP A 209 -26.34 -25.73 15.85
CA ASP A 209 -27.79 -26.03 16.01
C ASP A 209 -28.47 -26.30 14.66
N LEU A 210 -27.97 -25.72 13.57
CA LEU A 210 -28.42 -25.98 12.20
C LEU A 210 -27.74 -27.22 11.56
N GLY A 211 -26.85 -27.90 12.26
CA GLY A 211 -26.11 -29.06 11.76
C GLY A 211 -25.02 -28.72 10.74
N VAL A 212 -24.60 -27.46 10.68
CA VAL A 212 -23.53 -26.98 9.79
C VAL A 212 -22.22 -26.94 10.58
N ARG A 213 -21.22 -27.71 10.12
CA ARG A 213 -19.91 -27.71 10.78
C ARG A 213 -19.07 -26.51 10.35
N ALA A 214 -18.29 -25.96 11.29
CA ALA A 214 -17.40 -24.84 11.02
C ALA A 214 -16.42 -25.12 9.88
N GLU A 215 -15.98 -26.38 9.73
CA GLU A 215 -15.09 -26.83 8.64
C GLU A 215 -15.77 -26.75 7.27
N ASP A 216 -17.07 -27.03 7.20
CA ASP A 216 -17.84 -26.95 5.95
C ASP A 216 -18.05 -25.48 5.53
N VAL A 217 -18.06 -24.55 6.50
CA VAL A 217 -18.11 -23.09 6.25
C VAL A 217 -16.74 -22.58 5.80
N ALA A 218 -15.67 -23.01 6.44
CA ALA A 218 -14.30 -22.62 6.08
C ALA A 218 -13.89 -23.14 4.68
N ALA A 219 -14.38 -24.33 4.30
CA ALA A 219 -14.13 -24.91 2.98
C ALA A 219 -14.94 -24.23 1.86
N ARG A 220 -16.02 -23.52 2.19
CA ARG A 220 -16.78 -22.70 1.26
C ARG A 220 -16.25 -21.29 1.39
N SER A 221 -15.47 -20.86 0.42
CA SER A 221 -15.05 -19.46 0.28
C SER A 221 -16.31 -18.57 0.38
N LEU A 222 -16.52 -17.96 1.55
CA LEU A 222 -17.61 -17.03 1.76
C LEU A 222 -17.36 -15.80 0.88
N GLY A 223 -18.14 -15.66 -0.20
CA GLY A 223 -18.01 -14.58 -1.15
C GLY A 223 -16.86 -14.69 -2.16
N GLY A 224 -16.23 -15.87 -2.31
CA GLY A 224 -15.15 -16.05 -3.31
C GLY A 224 -13.81 -15.38 -2.95
N ILE A 225 -13.66 -14.89 -1.73
CA ILE A 225 -12.41 -14.27 -1.27
C ILE A 225 -11.49 -15.39 -0.77
N ASP A 226 -10.37 -15.57 -1.46
CA ASP A 226 -9.30 -16.46 -1.06
C ASP A 226 -8.68 -15.95 0.25
N PRO A 227 -8.57 -16.78 1.31
CA PRO A 227 -7.91 -16.39 2.56
C PRO A 227 -6.48 -15.84 2.37
N GLU A 228 -5.73 -16.34 1.38
CA GLU A 228 -4.41 -15.82 1.05
C GLU A 228 -4.46 -14.42 0.43
N GLN A 229 -5.54 -14.09 -0.28
CA GLN A 229 -5.75 -12.73 -0.81
C GLN A 229 -6.18 -11.75 0.29
N MET A 230 -6.87 -12.21 1.33
CA MET A 230 -7.18 -11.37 2.51
C MET A 230 -5.91 -10.92 3.24
N GLU A 231 -4.94 -11.81 3.44
CA GLU A 231 -3.65 -11.43 4.06
C GLU A 231 -2.87 -10.42 3.21
N ALA A 232 -2.90 -10.54 1.89
CA ALA A 232 -2.24 -9.61 0.99
C ALA A 232 -2.90 -8.22 1.00
N THR A 233 -4.22 -8.16 1.07
CA THR A 233 -4.99 -6.91 1.11
C THR A 233 -4.81 -6.18 2.45
N HIS A 234 -4.72 -6.91 3.56
CA HIS A 234 -4.47 -6.33 4.89
C HIS A 234 -3.06 -5.76 5.05
N ARG A 235 -2.05 -6.38 4.44
CA ARG A 235 -0.67 -5.85 4.47
C ARG A 235 -0.49 -4.57 3.66
N SER A 236 -1.32 -4.33 2.64
CA SER A 236 -1.26 -3.12 1.81
C SER A 236 -2.02 -1.92 2.39
N GLY A 237 -2.85 -2.11 3.41
CA GLY A 237 -3.72 -1.08 3.99
C GLY A 237 -3.14 -0.31 5.17
N TYR A 238 -2.04 -0.75 5.76
CA TYR A 238 -1.39 -0.04 6.85
C TYR A 238 -0.26 0.86 6.32
N VAL A 239 -0.64 2.04 5.86
CA VAL A 239 0.29 3.17 5.82
C VAL A 239 0.32 3.73 7.24
N GLY A 240 1.38 3.44 7.98
CA GLY A 240 1.63 4.07 9.27
C GLY A 240 1.66 5.58 9.10
N TRP A 241 0.87 6.27 9.89
CA TRP A 241 0.99 7.70 10.09
C TRP A 241 2.20 7.89 11.02
N ASP A 242 3.36 8.13 10.43
CA ASP A 242 4.49 8.68 11.18
C ASP A 242 4.34 10.21 11.17
N GLU A 243 4.06 10.75 12.37
CA GLU A 243 4.21 12.17 12.69
C GLU A 243 5.70 12.60 12.66
#